data_335cf74d16184452f840021a8ff565ea
#
_entry.id   335cf74d16184452f840021a8ff565ea
#
_cell.length_a   1.000
_cell.length_b   1.000
_cell.length_c   1.000
_cell.angle_alpha   90.00
_cell.angle_beta   90.00
_cell.angle_gamma   90.00
#
_symmetry.space_group_name_H-M   'P 1'
#
loop_
_entity.id
_entity.type
_entity.pdbx_description
1 polymer ?
#
loop_
_entity_poly.entity_id
_entity_poly.type
_entity_poly.pdbx_seq_one_letter_code
_entity_poly.pdbx_strand_id
1 'polypeptide(L)'
;MRDIAVFSGTAHPDLAAEICAHLDVPLHPVRVSRFANDCLEVQLQANCRERDVFLIQPLVPPVQEHLVELLLMIDAARGASAGRITVVLPHYAYARSDKKDAPRISIGGRLVADLLTSAGAHRVLAMTLHSPQVHGFFSVPVDHLHALRELAAHFKGYDLSNAVVVSPDLGNAKEAAAFARMLGTPVAAGAKQRFSDDRVQISTIIGDVADRDVIVLDDEIAKGSTVIELISHLRERQVRSIRLACTHGLFSSGALERLSAQDGVLEIVCTNTVPIPAEKRVPKLEVLSVAPALAEAMRRIHNGESVSALFG
;
A
#
# COMPACT_ATOMS: atom_id res chain seq x y z
N MET A 1 4.53 -8.91 30.51
CA MET A 1 4.28 -8.53 29.11
C MET A 1 5.28 -9.31 28.26
N ARG A 2 4.87 -9.86 27.10
CA ARG A 2 5.83 -10.56 26.21
C ARG A 2 6.78 -9.53 25.61
N ASP A 3 8.05 -9.89 25.42
CA ASP A 3 8.99 -9.03 24.70
C ASP A 3 8.63 -8.99 23.21
N ILE A 4 8.77 -7.82 22.60
CA ILE A 4 8.60 -7.65 21.16
C ILE A 4 9.82 -8.19 20.39
N ALA A 5 9.61 -8.79 19.24
CA ALA A 5 10.66 -9.14 18.29
C ALA A 5 10.20 -8.78 16.88
N VAL A 6 10.98 -7.96 16.18
CA VAL A 6 10.67 -7.51 14.82
C VAL A 6 11.67 -8.07 13.84
N PHE A 7 11.17 -8.65 12.75
CA PHE A 7 11.95 -9.18 11.64
C PHE A 7 11.44 -8.61 10.32
N SER A 8 12.34 -8.42 9.38
CA SER A 8 12.02 -8.03 8.01
C SER A 8 12.34 -9.15 7.04
N GLY A 9 11.45 -9.38 6.07
CA GLY A 9 11.86 -10.05 4.87
C GLY A 9 12.69 -9.13 3.96
N THR A 10 13.06 -9.67 2.79
CA THR A 10 13.99 -9.00 1.87
C THR A 10 13.35 -7.89 1.02
N ALA A 11 12.02 -7.81 1.00
CA ALA A 11 11.30 -6.88 0.13
C ALA A 11 11.51 -5.39 0.47
N HIS A 12 11.61 -5.04 1.77
CA HIS A 12 11.75 -3.64 2.18
C HIS A 12 12.40 -3.48 3.56
N PRO A 13 13.67 -3.86 3.73
CA PRO A 13 14.36 -3.76 5.01
C PRO A 13 14.48 -2.31 5.54
N ASP A 14 14.57 -1.31 4.66
CA ASP A 14 14.68 0.09 5.05
C ASP A 14 13.43 0.57 5.81
N LEU A 15 12.23 0.25 5.33
CA LEU A 15 10.98 0.56 6.04
C LEU A 15 10.92 -0.15 7.39
N ALA A 16 11.35 -1.42 7.44
CA ALA A 16 11.38 -2.16 8.70
C ALA A 16 12.36 -1.55 9.73
N ALA A 17 13.52 -1.10 9.28
CA ALA A 17 14.48 -0.39 10.12
C ALA A 17 13.91 0.93 10.65
N GLU A 18 13.22 1.69 9.79
CA GLU A 18 12.56 2.94 10.17
C GLU A 18 11.43 2.70 11.21
N ILE A 19 10.60 1.65 11.01
CA ILE A 19 9.57 1.23 11.98
C ILE A 19 10.21 0.88 13.33
N CYS A 20 11.30 0.09 13.33
CA CYS A 20 12.01 -0.28 14.54
C CYS A 20 12.61 0.92 15.28
N ALA A 21 13.08 1.93 14.55
CA ALA A 21 13.57 3.18 15.14
C ALA A 21 12.44 3.95 15.86
N HIS A 22 11.24 3.99 15.29
CA HIS A 22 10.06 4.59 15.94
C HIS A 22 9.54 3.79 17.14
N LEU A 23 9.75 2.48 17.17
CA LEU A 23 9.39 1.60 18.29
C LEU A 23 10.43 1.58 19.41
N ASP A 24 11.64 2.10 19.16
CA ASP A 24 12.81 1.97 20.03
C ASP A 24 13.16 0.49 20.33
N VAL A 25 13.13 -0.35 19.29
CA VAL A 25 13.47 -1.78 19.36
C VAL A 25 14.44 -2.16 18.25
N PRO A 26 15.27 -3.19 18.45
CA PRO A 26 16.16 -3.66 17.38
C PRO A 26 15.38 -4.36 16.27
N LEU A 27 15.79 -4.14 15.01
CA LEU A 27 15.44 -5.02 13.91
C LEU A 27 16.31 -6.27 13.97
N HIS A 28 15.71 -7.43 14.19
CA HIS A 28 16.45 -8.68 14.28
C HIS A 28 16.81 -9.21 12.89
N PRO A 29 17.99 -9.81 12.72
CA PRO A 29 18.44 -10.30 11.42
C PRO A 29 17.66 -11.54 10.98
N VAL A 30 17.47 -11.63 9.67
CA VAL A 30 16.93 -12.80 8.97
C VAL A 30 17.94 -13.23 7.92
N ARG A 31 18.27 -14.50 7.87
CA ARG A 31 19.05 -15.05 6.77
C ARG A 31 18.08 -15.69 5.76
N VAL A 32 18.13 -15.20 4.55
CA VAL A 32 17.44 -15.79 3.40
C VAL A 32 18.49 -16.29 2.44
N SER A 33 18.42 -17.56 2.09
CA SER A 33 19.32 -18.21 1.15
C SER A 33 18.54 -19.06 0.16
N ARG A 34 19.20 -19.48 -0.89
CA ARG A 34 18.60 -20.28 -1.96
C ARG A 34 19.41 -21.54 -2.16
N PHE A 35 18.75 -22.68 -2.12
CA PHE A 35 19.38 -23.96 -2.43
C PHE A 35 19.66 -24.11 -3.94
N ALA A 36 20.49 -25.07 -4.31
CA ALA A 36 20.84 -25.34 -5.72
C ALA A 36 19.62 -25.73 -6.59
N ASN A 37 18.55 -26.20 -5.99
CA ASN A 37 17.28 -26.53 -6.64
C ASN A 37 16.30 -25.35 -6.68
N ASP A 38 16.78 -24.13 -6.40
CA ASP A 38 16.02 -22.87 -6.39
C ASP A 38 15.04 -22.68 -5.23
N CYS A 39 14.93 -23.59 -4.27
CA CYS A 39 14.10 -23.41 -3.10
C CYS A 39 14.70 -22.39 -2.14
N LEU A 40 13.84 -21.54 -1.54
CA LEU A 40 14.22 -20.61 -0.49
C LEU A 40 14.43 -21.35 0.85
N GLU A 41 15.42 -20.90 1.60
CA GLU A 41 15.62 -21.21 3.01
C GLU A 41 15.57 -19.90 3.81
N VAL A 42 14.81 -19.89 4.90
CA VAL A 42 14.67 -18.73 5.79
C VAL A 42 15.03 -19.12 7.21
N GLN A 43 15.89 -18.34 7.84
CA GLN A 43 16.27 -18.51 9.26
C GLN A 43 16.13 -17.17 10.00
N LEU A 44 15.27 -17.14 11.02
CA LEU A 44 15.22 -16.04 11.98
C LEU A 44 16.42 -16.15 12.93
N GLN A 45 17.26 -15.14 13.00
CA GLN A 45 18.53 -15.20 13.74
C GLN A 45 18.44 -14.60 15.16
N ALA A 46 17.22 -14.59 15.74
CA ALA A 46 17.01 -14.21 17.14
C ALA A 46 15.95 -15.12 17.79
N ASN A 47 15.99 -15.16 19.12
CA ASN A 47 15.05 -15.95 19.89
C ASN A 47 13.62 -15.41 19.73
N CYS A 48 12.67 -16.27 19.34
CA CYS A 48 11.25 -15.95 19.17
C CYS A 48 10.36 -16.54 20.28
N ARG A 49 10.90 -17.44 21.14
CA ARG A 49 10.12 -18.20 22.12
C ARG A 49 9.35 -17.25 23.04
N GLU A 50 8.02 -17.47 23.13
CA GLU A 50 7.07 -16.72 23.94
C GLU A 50 7.03 -15.21 23.64
N ARG A 51 7.76 -14.72 22.61
CA ARG A 51 7.76 -13.32 22.21
C ARG A 51 6.55 -12.95 21.35
N ASP A 52 6.26 -11.66 21.30
CA ASP A 52 5.33 -11.05 20.34
C ASP A 52 6.11 -10.71 19.06
N VAL A 53 5.94 -11.53 18.05
CA VAL A 53 6.74 -11.49 16.82
C VAL A 53 5.99 -10.70 15.75
N PHE A 54 6.65 -9.69 15.17
CA PHE A 54 6.18 -8.95 14.00
C PHE A 54 7.06 -9.27 12.80
N LEU A 55 6.44 -9.70 11.71
CA LEU A 55 7.08 -10.04 10.45
C LEU A 55 6.66 -9.02 9.40
N ILE A 56 7.60 -8.18 8.96
CA ILE A 56 7.34 -7.07 8.02
C ILE A 56 7.76 -7.50 6.61
N GLN A 57 6.80 -7.62 5.68
CA GLN A 57 7.08 -7.99 4.30
C GLN A 57 5.99 -7.45 3.36
N PRO A 58 6.21 -6.36 2.61
CA PRO A 58 5.31 -5.98 1.55
C PRO A 58 5.36 -7.00 0.41
N LEU A 59 4.21 -7.34 -0.16
CA LEU A 59 4.15 -8.22 -1.33
C LEU A 59 4.34 -7.39 -2.61
N VAL A 60 5.60 -7.11 -2.93
CA VAL A 60 6.02 -6.36 -4.12
C VAL A 60 6.78 -7.26 -5.08
N PRO A 61 6.99 -6.89 -6.35
CA PRO A 61 7.76 -7.71 -7.28
C PRO A 61 9.19 -8.01 -6.76
N PRO A 62 9.62 -9.29 -6.86
CA PRO A 62 8.91 -10.48 -7.33
C PRO A 62 7.94 -11.05 -6.28
N VAL A 63 6.63 -10.81 -6.51
CA VAL A 63 5.55 -11.03 -5.51
C VAL A 63 5.53 -12.45 -4.96
N GLN A 64 5.71 -13.46 -5.83
CA GLN A 64 5.62 -14.87 -5.45
C GLN A 64 6.80 -15.28 -4.55
N GLU A 65 7.99 -14.75 -4.80
CA GLU A 65 9.16 -15.00 -3.94
C GLU A 65 8.96 -14.40 -2.55
N HIS A 66 8.57 -13.12 -2.48
CA HIS A 66 8.30 -12.45 -1.21
C HIS A 66 7.14 -13.09 -0.43
N LEU A 67 6.14 -13.64 -1.15
CA LEU A 67 5.07 -14.40 -0.49
C LEU A 67 5.60 -15.70 0.10
N VAL A 68 6.36 -16.49 -0.65
CA VAL A 68 6.93 -17.76 -0.14
C VAL A 68 7.90 -17.49 1.01
N GLU A 69 8.75 -16.47 0.88
CA GLU A 69 9.65 -16.02 1.95
C GLU A 69 8.86 -15.70 3.23
N LEU A 70 7.78 -14.92 3.13
CA LEU A 70 6.93 -14.60 4.27
C LEU A 70 6.30 -15.83 4.91
N LEU A 71 5.80 -16.79 4.11
CA LEU A 71 5.24 -18.03 4.63
C LEU A 71 6.29 -18.83 5.39
N LEU A 72 7.53 -18.90 4.90
CA LEU A 72 8.65 -19.54 5.58
C LEU A 72 9.05 -18.82 6.87
N MET A 73 9.01 -17.47 6.90
CA MET A 73 9.24 -16.68 8.11
C MET A 73 8.18 -16.98 9.19
N ILE A 74 6.90 -17.07 8.79
CA ILE A 74 5.79 -17.40 9.71
C ILE A 74 5.98 -18.81 10.29
N ASP A 75 6.28 -19.79 9.45
CA ASP A 75 6.50 -21.16 9.87
C ASP A 75 7.72 -21.28 10.81
N ALA A 76 8.82 -20.58 10.50
CA ALA A 76 10.00 -20.54 11.36
C ALA A 76 9.69 -19.93 12.74
N ALA A 77 8.92 -18.83 12.80
CA ALA A 77 8.50 -18.22 14.06
C ALA A 77 7.59 -19.14 14.87
N ARG A 78 6.63 -19.81 14.19
CA ARG A 78 5.74 -20.81 14.80
C ARG A 78 6.53 -21.99 15.35
N GLY A 79 7.44 -22.55 14.56
CA GLY A 79 8.30 -23.67 14.96
C GLY A 79 9.25 -23.30 16.13
N ALA A 80 9.64 -22.02 16.23
CA ALA A 80 10.42 -21.48 17.35
C ALA A 80 9.57 -21.13 18.59
N SER A 81 8.30 -21.50 18.62
CA SER A 81 7.35 -21.25 19.71
C SER A 81 7.13 -19.77 20.02
N ALA A 82 6.98 -18.93 18.98
CA ALA A 82 6.56 -17.55 19.15
C ALA A 82 5.21 -17.48 19.88
N GLY A 83 5.06 -16.53 20.80
CA GLY A 83 3.84 -16.43 21.60
C GLY A 83 2.67 -15.83 20.83
N ARG A 84 2.96 -14.91 19.90
CA ARG A 84 2.03 -14.34 18.92
C ARG A 84 2.81 -13.99 17.66
N ILE A 85 2.21 -14.15 16.49
CA ILE A 85 2.81 -13.80 15.21
C ILE A 85 1.87 -12.82 14.51
N THR A 86 2.32 -11.57 14.36
CA THR A 86 1.62 -10.53 13.59
C THR A 86 2.35 -10.30 12.27
N VAL A 87 1.66 -10.48 11.17
CA VAL A 87 2.18 -10.21 9.84
C VAL A 87 1.87 -8.76 9.48
N VAL A 88 2.90 -7.99 9.16
CA VAL A 88 2.78 -6.59 8.72
C VAL A 88 2.97 -6.55 7.21
N LEU A 89 1.90 -6.17 6.51
CA LEU A 89 1.81 -6.09 5.06
C LEU A 89 1.65 -4.62 4.63
N PRO A 90 2.74 -3.85 4.48
CA PRO A 90 2.65 -2.49 3.96
C PRO A 90 1.98 -2.43 2.58
N HIS A 91 2.16 -3.46 1.77
CA HIS A 91 1.47 -3.67 0.50
C HIS A 91 1.00 -5.12 0.36
N TYR A 92 -0.27 -5.31 -0.03
CA TYR A 92 -0.89 -6.62 -0.26
C TYR A 92 -1.30 -6.77 -1.73
N ALA A 93 -0.39 -7.22 -2.58
CA ALA A 93 -0.55 -7.29 -4.04
C ALA A 93 -1.84 -8.01 -4.50
N TYR A 94 -2.25 -9.05 -3.76
CA TYR A 94 -3.43 -9.85 -4.10
C TYR A 94 -4.76 -9.20 -3.70
N ALA A 95 -4.78 -8.02 -3.08
CA ALA A 95 -6.01 -7.27 -2.80
C ALA A 95 -6.81 -6.91 -4.07
N ARG A 96 -6.16 -6.88 -5.25
CA ARG A 96 -6.82 -6.66 -6.55
C ARG A 96 -7.54 -7.89 -7.08
N SER A 97 -7.26 -9.09 -6.54
CA SER A 97 -7.90 -10.35 -6.92
C SER A 97 -8.94 -10.73 -5.86
N ASP A 98 -9.95 -9.87 -5.69
CA ASP A 98 -10.96 -9.93 -4.63
C ASP A 98 -12.29 -10.57 -5.04
N LYS A 99 -12.50 -10.77 -6.35
CA LYS A 99 -13.75 -11.26 -6.93
C LYS A 99 -13.52 -12.09 -8.18
N LYS A 100 -14.56 -12.72 -8.66
CA LYS A 100 -14.56 -13.48 -9.92
C LYS A 100 -15.10 -12.61 -11.04
N ASP A 101 -14.23 -12.04 -11.85
CA ASP A 101 -14.60 -11.26 -13.05
C ASP A 101 -14.75 -12.14 -14.29
N ALA A 102 -14.33 -13.42 -14.22
CA ALA A 102 -14.44 -14.39 -15.30
C ALA A 102 -14.73 -15.79 -14.75
N PRO A 103 -15.29 -16.70 -15.59
CA PRO A 103 -15.45 -18.10 -15.22
C PRO A 103 -14.10 -18.76 -14.90
N ARG A 104 -14.06 -19.60 -13.86
CA ARG A 104 -12.90 -20.42 -13.49
C ARG A 104 -11.65 -19.62 -13.09
N ILE A 105 -11.77 -18.34 -12.75
CA ILE A 105 -10.70 -17.52 -12.17
C ILE A 105 -10.64 -17.72 -10.66
N SER A 106 -9.44 -17.68 -10.10
CA SER A 106 -9.22 -17.73 -8.65
C SER A 106 -9.52 -16.39 -7.98
N ILE A 107 -9.89 -16.42 -6.70
CA ILE A 107 -9.88 -15.24 -5.82
C ILE A 107 -8.55 -15.27 -5.08
N GLY A 108 -7.51 -14.68 -5.68
CA GLY A 108 -6.14 -14.73 -5.16
C GLY A 108 -6.00 -14.08 -3.79
N GLY A 109 -6.75 -12.98 -3.53
CA GLY A 109 -6.78 -12.34 -2.21
C GLY A 109 -7.24 -13.27 -1.09
N ARG A 110 -8.24 -14.12 -1.35
CA ARG A 110 -8.70 -15.13 -0.39
C ARG A 110 -7.68 -16.25 -0.22
N LEU A 111 -7.14 -16.77 -1.32
CA LEU A 111 -6.17 -17.85 -1.27
C LEU A 111 -4.94 -17.47 -0.44
N VAL A 112 -4.39 -16.27 -0.67
CA VAL A 112 -3.21 -15.80 0.08
C VAL A 112 -3.54 -15.54 1.55
N ALA A 113 -4.73 -15.03 1.87
CA ALA A 113 -5.19 -14.89 3.26
C ALA A 113 -5.23 -16.24 4.00
N ASP A 114 -5.77 -17.28 3.33
CA ASP A 114 -5.82 -18.64 3.87
C ASP A 114 -4.41 -19.22 4.06
N LEU A 115 -3.48 -19.00 3.12
CA LEU A 115 -2.09 -19.45 3.22
C LEU A 115 -1.36 -18.82 4.42
N LEU A 116 -1.48 -17.50 4.60
CA LEU A 116 -0.86 -16.78 5.72
C LEU A 116 -1.38 -17.30 7.07
N THR A 117 -2.69 -17.53 7.17
CA THR A 117 -3.31 -18.08 8.38
C THR A 117 -2.86 -19.51 8.63
N SER A 118 -2.85 -20.36 7.59
CA SER A 118 -2.43 -21.77 7.70
C SER A 118 -0.95 -21.91 8.07
N ALA A 119 -0.09 -21.00 7.60
CA ALA A 119 1.30 -20.94 7.99
C ALA A 119 1.48 -20.64 9.48
N GLY A 120 0.55 -19.91 10.11
CA GLY A 120 0.57 -19.64 11.56
C GLY A 120 0.45 -18.16 11.95
N ALA A 121 0.03 -17.29 11.05
CA ALA A 121 -0.27 -15.91 11.41
C ALA A 121 -1.44 -15.83 12.39
N HIS A 122 -1.29 -15.08 13.48
CA HIS A 122 -2.33 -14.86 14.48
C HIS A 122 -3.07 -13.53 14.24
N ARG A 123 -2.47 -12.60 13.52
CA ARG A 123 -3.00 -11.27 13.19
C ARG A 123 -2.32 -10.73 11.94
N VAL A 124 -3.02 -9.89 11.21
CA VAL A 124 -2.48 -9.17 10.07
C VAL A 124 -2.65 -7.66 10.32
N LEU A 125 -1.61 -6.88 10.03
CA LEU A 125 -1.63 -5.42 9.95
C LEU A 125 -1.37 -5.04 8.49
N ALA A 126 -2.34 -4.42 7.83
CA ALA A 126 -2.25 -4.03 6.42
C ALA A 126 -2.42 -2.52 6.25
N MET A 127 -1.82 -1.97 5.17
CA MET A 127 -1.97 -0.57 4.79
C MET A 127 -2.69 -0.47 3.45
N THR A 128 -3.75 0.35 3.39
CA THR A 128 -4.51 0.72 2.19
C THR A 128 -4.76 -0.47 1.24
N LEU A 129 -5.67 -1.37 1.63
CA LEU A 129 -6.07 -2.48 0.75
C LEU A 129 -6.86 -1.94 -0.43
N HIS A 130 -6.48 -2.31 -1.67
CA HIS A 130 -7.18 -1.93 -2.91
C HIS A 130 -8.69 -2.21 -2.83
N SER A 131 -9.07 -3.33 -2.24
CA SER A 131 -10.44 -3.67 -1.91
C SER A 131 -10.54 -3.85 -0.39
N PRO A 132 -11.19 -2.95 0.37
CA PRO A 132 -11.32 -3.07 1.82
C PRO A 132 -12.00 -4.36 2.27
N GLN A 133 -12.86 -4.96 1.43
CA GLN A 133 -13.55 -6.22 1.72
C GLN A 133 -12.60 -7.40 1.90
N VAL A 134 -11.37 -7.30 1.36
CA VAL A 134 -10.34 -8.34 1.48
C VAL A 134 -9.98 -8.63 2.95
N HIS A 135 -10.13 -7.66 3.86
CA HIS A 135 -9.91 -7.94 5.29
C HIS A 135 -10.85 -9.06 5.82
N GLY A 136 -12.04 -9.20 5.25
CA GLY A 136 -12.98 -10.27 5.57
C GLY A 136 -12.61 -11.66 5.00
N PHE A 137 -11.54 -11.75 4.21
CA PHE A 137 -11.04 -13.04 3.71
C PHE A 137 -10.18 -13.77 4.74
N PHE A 138 -9.62 -13.05 5.69
CA PHE A 138 -8.80 -13.62 6.74
C PHE A 138 -9.68 -14.24 7.83
N SER A 139 -9.28 -15.39 8.34
CA SER A 139 -9.88 -16.04 9.53
C SER A 139 -9.22 -15.59 10.83
N VAL A 140 -8.26 -14.69 10.77
CA VAL A 140 -7.60 -14.04 11.91
C VAL A 140 -7.92 -12.53 11.91
N PRO A 141 -7.79 -11.84 13.05
CA PRO A 141 -7.99 -10.39 13.10
C PRO A 141 -7.09 -9.64 12.11
N VAL A 142 -7.68 -8.64 11.42
CA VAL A 142 -6.97 -7.75 10.52
C VAL A 142 -7.16 -6.30 10.98
N ASP A 143 -6.05 -5.60 11.15
CA ASP A 143 -6.02 -4.16 11.34
C ASP A 143 -5.67 -3.51 9.99
N HIS A 144 -6.62 -2.77 9.41
CA HIS A 144 -6.46 -2.14 8.10
C HIS A 144 -6.28 -0.63 8.25
N LEU A 145 -5.04 -0.15 8.15
CA LEU A 145 -4.70 1.28 8.16
C LEU A 145 -4.87 1.91 6.78
N HIS A 146 -5.02 3.23 6.75
CA HIS A 146 -5.03 4.04 5.53
C HIS A 146 -3.96 5.11 5.60
N ALA A 147 -3.22 5.34 4.50
CA ALA A 147 -2.19 6.37 4.42
C ALA A 147 -2.73 7.76 4.02
N LEU A 148 -4.05 7.95 4.06
CA LEU A 148 -4.67 9.23 3.68
C LEU A 148 -4.23 10.39 4.58
N ARG A 149 -3.93 10.12 5.85
CA ARG A 149 -3.48 11.15 6.80
C ARG A 149 -2.09 11.68 6.46
N GLU A 150 -1.18 10.80 6.12
CA GLU A 150 0.19 11.10 5.70
C GLU A 150 0.16 11.93 4.41
N LEU A 151 -0.61 11.49 3.42
CA LEU A 151 -0.83 12.23 2.19
C LEU A 151 -1.48 13.59 2.45
N ALA A 152 -2.52 13.66 3.27
CA ALA A 152 -3.20 14.91 3.60
C ALA A 152 -2.30 15.88 4.35
N ALA A 153 -1.44 15.41 5.24
CA ALA A 153 -0.49 16.24 5.98
C ALA A 153 0.49 16.93 5.01
N HIS A 154 0.96 16.23 3.99
CA HIS A 154 1.81 16.81 2.93
C HIS A 154 1.07 17.93 2.19
N PHE A 155 -0.13 17.66 1.68
CA PHE A 155 -0.89 18.63 0.88
C PHE A 155 -1.40 19.84 1.67
N LYS A 156 -1.57 19.74 2.99
CA LYS A 156 -1.93 20.88 3.85
C LYS A 156 -0.85 21.97 3.89
N GLY A 157 0.35 21.69 3.43
CA GLY A 157 1.41 22.70 3.24
C GLY A 157 1.23 23.61 2.02
N TYR A 158 0.23 23.33 1.15
CA TYR A 158 -0.05 24.11 -0.06
C TYR A 158 -1.25 25.05 0.11
N ASP A 159 -1.34 26.06 -0.76
CA ASP A 159 -2.58 26.80 -0.92
C ASP A 159 -3.62 25.94 -1.65
N LEU A 160 -4.65 25.54 -0.92
CA LEU A 160 -5.72 24.68 -1.42
C LEU A 160 -7.00 25.44 -1.79
N SER A 161 -6.99 26.77 -1.79
CA SER A 161 -8.17 27.61 -2.02
C SER A 161 -8.85 27.35 -3.36
N ASN A 162 -8.07 26.97 -4.39
CA ASN A 162 -8.56 26.59 -5.72
C ASN A 162 -8.37 25.09 -6.04
N ALA A 163 -8.10 24.28 -5.05
CA ALA A 163 -7.83 22.85 -5.26
C ALA A 163 -9.12 22.02 -5.42
N VAL A 164 -9.01 20.91 -6.12
CA VAL A 164 -10.03 19.86 -6.22
C VAL A 164 -9.35 18.48 -6.20
N VAL A 165 -9.89 17.55 -5.41
CA VAL A 165 -9.43 16.14 -5.43
C VAL A 165 -10.17 15.41 -6.54
N VAL A 166 -9.44 14.62 -7.33
CA VAL A 166 -10.02 13.84 -8.44
C VAL A 166 -9.67 12.36 -8.27
N SER A 167 -10.69 11.51 -8.23
CA SER A 167 -10.52 10.05 -8.32
C SER A 167 -10.37 9.62 -9.78
N PRO A 168 -9.46 8.69 -10.13
CA PRO A 168 -9.35 8.16 -11.49
C PRO A 168 -10.59 7.40 -11.96
N ASP A 169 -11.39 6.89 -11.04
CA ASP A 169 -12.65 6.21 -11.34
C ASP A 169 -13.64 6.28 -10.15
N LEU A 170 -14.87 5.79 -10.39
CA LEU A 170 -15.93 5.78 -9.37
C LEU A 170 -15.65 4.76 -8.24
N GLY A 171 -14.81 3.75 -8.48
CA GLY A 171 -14.45 2.75 -7.47
C GLY A 171 -13.70 3.35 -6.29
N ASN A 172 -12.79 4.29 -6.55
CA ASN A 172 -12.00 4.98 -5.52
C ASN A 172 -12.63 6.32 -5.07
N ALA A 173 -13.82 6.68 -5.57
CA ALA A 173 -14.47 7.97 -5.28
C ALA A 173 -14.76 8.18 -3.78
N LYS A 174 -15.02 7.12 -3.02
CA LYS A 174 -15.27 7.19 -1.58
C LYS A 174 -14.02 7.61 -0.81
N GLU A 175 -12.86 7.06 -1.15
CA GLU A 175 -11.57 7.44 -0.54
C GLU A 175 -11.17 8.85 -0.95
N ALA A 176 -11.33 9.20 -2.23
CA ALA A 176 -11.10 10.57 -2.71
C ALA A 176 -11.99 11.59 -1.98
N ALA A 177 -13.26 11.26 -1.72
CA ALA A 177 -14.15 12.11 -0.93
C ALA A 177 -13.72 12.24 0.54
N ALA A 178 -13.18 11.17 1.15
CA ALA A 178 -12.62 11.23 2.49
C ALA A 178 -11.38 12.13 2.53
N PHE A 179 -10.49 11.97 1.56
CA PHE A 179 -9.29 12.80 1.42
C PHE A 179 -9.62 14.27 1.16
N ALA A 180 -10.57 14.55 0.26
CA ALA A 180 -11.05 15.90 -0.01
C ALA A 180 -11.60 16.59 1.26
N ARG A 181 -12.36 15.86 2.09
CA ARG A 181 -12.81 16.37 3.40
C ARG A 181 -11.65 16.71 4.33
N MET A 182 -10.59 15.91 4.37
CA MET A 182 -9.40 16.19 5.20
C MET A 182 -8.67 17.47 4.74
N LEU A 183 -8.75 17.78 3.44
CA LEU A 183 -8.14 18.96 2.83
C LEU A 183 -9.08 20.18 2.78
N GLY A 184 -10.38 20.02 3.04
CA GLY A 184 -11.38 21.07 2.90
C GLY A 184 -11.65 21.46 1.43
N THR A 185 -11.48 20.54 0.48
CA THR A 185 -11.61 20.76 -0.95
C THR A 185 -12.82 20.05 -1.54
N PRO A 186 -13.35 20.48 -2.70
CA PRO A 186 -14.31 19.69 -3.46
C PRO A 186 -13.69 18.41 -4.02
N VAL A 187 -14.56 17.48 -4.47
CA VAL A 187 -14.17 16.20 -5.08
C VAL A 187 -14.82 16.05 -6.46
N ALA A 188 -14.08 15.47 -7.40
CA ALA A 188 -14.54 15.04 -8.72
C ALA A 188 -14.06 13.61 -8.99
N ALA A 189 -14.60 12.96 -10.03
CA ALA A 189 -14.23 11.60 -10.39
C ALA A 189 -14.27 11.37 -11.90
N GLY A 190 -13.33 10.59 -12.42
CA GLY A 190 -13.39 10.04 -13.76
C GLY A 190 -14.48 8.97 -13.84
N ALA A 191 -15.34 9.07 -14.85
CA ALA A 191 -16.32 8.03 -15.14
C ALA A 191 -15.81 7.17 -16.30
N LYS A 192 -15.61 5.87 -16.02
CA LYS A 192 -15.17 4.90 -17.03
C LYS A 192 -16.37 4.33 -17.77
N GLN A 193 -16.27 4.25 -19.09
CA GLN A 193 -17.22 3.53 -19.92
C GLN A 193 -16.54 2.33 -20.56
N ARG A 194 -17.20 1.18 -20.50
CA ARG A 194 -16.71 -0.04 -21.14
C ARG A 194 -17.23 -0.05 -22.60
N PHE A 195 -16.33 -0.01 -23.56
CA PHE A 195 -16.65 -0.06 -24.99
C PHE A 195 -16.56 -1.47 -25.57
N SER A 196 -15.77 -2.36 -24.94
CA SER A 196 -15.65 -3.79 -25.27
C SER A 196 -15.07 -4.52 -24.05
N ASP A 197 -14.98 -5.86 -24.11
CA ASP A 197 -14.42 -6.68 -23.03
C ASP A 197 -12.95 -6.31 -22.71
N ASP A 198 -12.20 -5.79 -23.69
CA ASP A 198 -10.79 -5.42 -23.56
C ASP A 198 -10.56 -3.90 -23.52
N ARG A 199 -11.59 -3.06 -23.68
CA ARG A 199 -11.43 -1.61 -23.78
C ARG A 199 -12.32 -0.85 -22.83
N VAL A 200 -11.70 -0.40 -21.72
CA VAL A 200 -12.29 0.53 -20.74
C VAL A 200 -11.60 1.87 -20.90
N GLN A 201 -12.36 2.94 -21.12
CA GLN A 201 -11.82 4.30 -21.23
C GLN A 201 -12.56 5.24 -20.29
N ILE A 202 -11.87 6.29 -19.83
CA ILE A 202 -12.51 7.40 -19.13
C ILE A 202 -13.32 8.18 -20.17
N SER A 203 -14.66 8.22 -19.99
CA SER A 203 -15.56 8.88 -20.92
C SER A 203 -15.85 10.34 -20.54
N THR A 204 -15.78 10.66 -19.26
CA THR A 204 -16.05 12.03 -18.75
C THR A 204 -15.52 12.18 -17.34
N ILE A 205 -15.43 13.44 -16.90
CA ILE A 205 -15.15 13.81 -15.50
C ILE A 205 -16.44 14.37 -14.91
N ILE A 206 -16.87 13.78 -13.78
CA ILE A 206 -18.01 14.25 -13.00
C ILE A 206 -17.49 15.18 -11.92
N GLY A 207 -17.93 16.43 -11.93
CA GLY A 207 -17.49 17.50 -11.04
C GLY A 207 -16.83 18.65 -11.81
N ASP A 208 -16.66 19.77 -11.12
CA ASP A 208 -16.04 20.99 -11.67
C ASP A 208 -14.53 20.97 -11.44
N VAL A 209 -13.77 20.96 -12.55
CA VAL A 209 -12.29 20.91 -12.54
C VAL A 209 -11.65 22.05 -13.37
N ALA A 210 -12.45 22.81 -14.12
CA ALA A 210 -11.92 23.88 -14.98
C ALA A 210 -11.23 24.96 -14.15
N ASP A 211 -10.07 25.42 -14.62
CA ASP A 211 -9.21 26.41 -13.94
C ASP A 211 -8.79 26.04 -12.51
N ARG A 212 -8.92 24.75 -12.10
CA ARG A 212 -8.57 24.26 -10.77
C ARG A 212 -7.16 23.67 -10.70
N ASP A 213 -6.62 23.66 -9.48
CA ASP A 213 -5.45 22.85 -9.12
C ASP A 213 -5.93 21.46 -8.73
N VAL A 214 -5.62 20.49 -9.55
CA VAL A 214 -6.10 19.12 -9.38
C VAL A 214 -5.12 18.28 -8.54
N ILE A 215 -5.63 17.56 -7.54
CA ILE A 215 -4.92 16.50 -6.84
C ILE A 215 -5.60 15.19 -7.22
N VAL A 216 -4.95 14.40 -8.08
CA VAL A 216 -5.42 13.04 -8.41
C VAL A 216 -5.06 12.10 -7.28
N LEU A 217 -6.04 11.43 -6.69
CA LEU A 217 -5.81 10.43 -5.64
C LEU A 217 -6.17 9.03 -6.14
N ASP A 218 -5.20 8.11 -6.04
CA ASP A 218 -5.42 6.67 -6.25
C ASP A 218 -4.86 5.87 -5.06
N ASP A 219 -5.30 4.64 -4.87
CA ASP A 219 -4.71 3.74 -3.89
C ASP A 219 -3.36 3.20 -4.38
N GLU A 220 -3.28 2.87 -5.67
CA GLU A 220 -2.10 2.24 -6.28
C GLU A 220 -1.85 2.73 -7.70
N ILE A 221 -0.64 3.18 -7.99
CA ILE A 221 -0.19 3.46 -9.36
C ILE A 221 0.81 2.38 -9.80
N ALA A 222 0.35 1.44 -10.63
CA ALA A 222 1.20 0.40 -11.22
C ALA A 222 1.73 0.84 -12.59
N LYS A 223 1.02 0.56 -13.70
CA LYS A 223 1.44 0.98 -15.06
C LYS A 223 1.18 2.44 -15.37
N GLY A 224 0.31 3.10 -14.59
CA GLY A 224 -0.03 4.50 -14.76
C GLY A 224 -0.90 4.84 -15.98
N SER A 225 -1.34 3.86 -16.78
CA SER A 225 -2.14 4.12 -17.99
C SER A 225 -3.46 4.84 -17.72
N THR A 226 -4.19 4.42 -16.68
CA THR A 226 -5.44 5.08 -16.24
C THR A 226 -5.20 6.54 -15.82
N VAL A 227 -4.10 6.79 -15.10
CA VAL A 227 -3.75 8.14 -14.64
C VAL A 227 -3.35 9.02 -15.82
N ILE A 228 -2.59 8.50 -16.78
CA ILE A 228 -2.21 9.22 -18.01
C ILE A 228 -3.46 9.58 -18.84
N GLU A 229 -4.40 8.66 -18.98
CA GLU A 229 -5.67 8.91 -19.65
C GLU A 229 -6.49 10.00 -18.93
N LEU A 230 -6.56 9.93 -17.59
CA LEU A 230 -7.23 10.97 -16.80
C LEU A 230 -6.56 12.33 -16.98
N ILE A 231 -5.22 12.41 -16.99
CA ILE A 231 -4.47 13.65 -17.24
C ILE A 231 -4.85 14.26 -18.58
N SER A 232 -5.01 13.46 -19.63
CA SER A 232 -5.43 13.95 -20.95
C SER A 232 -6.81 14.61 -20.89
N HIS A 233 -7.79 13.98 -20.22
CA HIS A 233 -9.13 14.56 -20.05
C HIS A 233 -9.15 15.80 -19.13
N LEU A 234 -8.31 15.83 -18.09
CA LEU A 234 -8.15 17.00 -17.24
C LEU A 234 -7.60 18.21 -18.04
N ARG A 235 -6.65 17.96 -18.93
CA ARG A 235 -6.10 19.00 -19.82
C ARG A 235 -7.12 19.54 -20.81
N GLU A 236 -7.96 18.67 -21.40
CA GLU A 236 -9.09 19.08 -22.25
C GLU A 236 -10.07 19.98 -21.48
N ARG A 237 -10.18 19.81 -20.16
CA ARG A 237 -10.99 20.66 -19.26
C ARG A 237 -10.24 21.88 -18.73
N GLN A 238 -9.03 22.17 -19.27
CA GLN A 238 -8.24 23.37 -18.95
C GLN A 238 -7.95 23.54 -17.46
N VAL A 239 -7.55 22.45 -16.77
CA VAL A 239 -7.10 22.52 -15.38
C VAL A 239 -5.81 23.34 -15.27
N ARG A 240 -5.61 24.03 -14.15
CA ARG A 240 -4.45 24.91 -13.93
C ARG A 240 -3.16 24.13 -13.67
N SER A 241 -3.24 23.11 -12.82
CA SER A 241 -2.11 22.23 -12.47
C SER A 241 -2.59 20.86 -12.03
N ILE A 242 -1.68 19.89 -12.06
CA ILE A 242 -1.96 18.51 -11.64
C ILE A 242 -0.89 18.06 -10.68
N ARG A 243 -1.29 17.49 -9.53
CA ARG A 243 -0.47 16.71 -8.64
C ARG A 243 -1.05 15.32 -8.53
N LEU A 244 -0.19 14.31 -8.44
CA LEU A 244 -0.61 12.92 -8.31
C LEU A 244 -0.31 12.46 -6.90
N ALA A 245 -1.23 11.73 -6.28
CA ALA A 245 -1.07 11.15 -4.96
C ALA A 245 -1.50 9.69 -4.98
N CYS A 246 -0.70 8.80 -4.39
CA CYS A 246 -1.11 7.42 -4.17
C CYS A 246 -0.45 6.84 -2.92
N THR A 247 -1.08 5.83 -2.32
CA THR A 247 -0.43 5.08 -1.26
C THR A 247 0.68 4.21 -1.83
N HIS A 248 0.37 3.37 -2.83
CA HIS A 248 1.30 2.38 -3.36
C HIS A 248 1.87 2.79 -4.72
N GLY A 249 3.10 3.28 -4.72
CA GLY A 249 3.82 3.64 -5.93
C GLY A 249 4.60 2.45 -6.51
N LEU A 250 3.95 1.53 -7.23
CA LEU A 250 4.66 0.43 -7.88
C LEU A 250 5.45 0.87 -9.10
N PHE A 251 4.95 1.85 -9.85
CA PHE A 251 5.57 2.49 -11.01
C PHE A 251 6.25 1.53 -11.97
N SER A 252 5.56 0.44 -12.31
CA SER A 252 6.07 -0.59 -13.21
C SER A 252 6.20 -0.08 -14.65
N SER A 253 7.11 -0.68 -15.42
CA SER A 253 7.28 -0.42 -16.86
C SER A 253 7.52 1.06 -17.21
N GLY A 254 8.32 1.79 -16.42
CA GLY A 254 8.64 3.19 -16.67
C GLY A 254 7.45 4.14 -16.46
N ALA A 255 6.50 3.78 -15.58
CA ALA A 255 5.31 4.60 -15.34
C ALA A 255 5.66 5.95 -14.71
N LEU A 256 6.64 5.97 -13.79
CA LEU A 256 7.05 7.18 -13.09
C LEU A 256 7.61 8.24 -14.03
N GLU A 257 8.47 7.83 -14.95
CA GLU A 257 9.05 8.68 -15.98
C GLU A 257 7.95 9.21 -16.93
N ARG A 258 7.04 8.33 -17.39
CA ARG A 258 5.93 8.73 -18.27
C ARG A 258 4.96 9.71 -17.59
N LEU A 259 4.66 9.51 -16.31
CA LEU A 259 3.80 10.42 -15.53
C LEU A 259 4.51 11.75 -15.28
N SER A 260 5.79 11.71 -14.92
CA SER A 260 6.62 12.90 -14.70
C SER A 260 6.77 13.77 -15.96
N ALA A 261 6.75 13.14 -17.14
CA ALA A 261 6.84 13.82 -18.43
C ALA A 261 5.52 14.45 -18.90
N GLN A 262 4.39 14.18 -18.22
CA GLN A 262 3.11 14.79 -18.60
C GLN A 262 3.14 16.30 -18.32
N ASP A 263 2.69 17.07 -19.30
CA ASP A 263 2.53 18.53 -19.13
C ASP A 263 1.48 18.84 -18.06
N GLY A 264 1.75 19.83 -17.24
CA GLY A 264 0.88 20.25 -16.14
C GLY A 264 1.05 19.41 -14.87
N VAL A 265 1.75 18.26 -14.91
CA VAL A 265 2.10 17.49 -13.70
C VAL A 265 3.26 18.16 -13.00
N LEU A 266 2.99 18.67 -11.81
CA LEU A 266 3.97 19.37 -10.98
C LEU A 266 4.69 18.43 -10.01
N GLU A 267 3.96 17.45 -9.45
CA GLU A 267 4.44 16.61 -8.37
C GLU A 267 3.75 15.24 -8.41
N ILE A 268 4.48 14.22 -7.97
CA ILE A 268 3.99 12.86 -7.76
C ILE A 268 4.34 12.49 -6.32
N VAL A 269 3.32 12.27 -5.48
CA VAL A 269 3.48 11.93 -4.07
C VAL A 269 3.05 10.49 -3.85
N CYS A 270 3.90 9.69 -3.23
CA CYS A 270 3.51 8.35 -2.80
C CYS A 270 4.08 8.06 -1.42
N THR A 271 3.72 6.89 -0.86
CA THR A 271 4.32 6.46 0.40
C THR A 271 5.39 5.40 0.19
N ASN A 272 6.19 5.16 1.22
CA ASN A 272 7.21 4.10 1.23
C ASN A 272 6.66 2.72 1.58
N THR A 273 5.35 2.46 1.38
CA THR A 273 4.77 1.11 1.46
C THR A 273 5.35 0.14 0.44
N VAL A 274 5.84 0.67 -0.69
CA VAL A 274 6.55 -0.02 -1.76
C VAL A 274 7.92 0.61 -1.91
N PRO A 275 9.02 -0.18 -1.94
CA PRO A 275 10.35 0.37 -2.10
C PRO A 275 10.52 0.98 -3.49
N ILE A 276 11.04 2.21 -3.55
CA ILE A 276 11.40 2.88 -4.80
C ILE A 276 12.91 3.09 -4.80
N PRO A 277 13.65 2.29 -5.57
CA PRO A 277 15.10 2.43 -5.69
C PRO A 277 15.52 3.83 -6.12
N ALA A 278 16.64 4.31 -5.59
CA ALA A 278 17.10 5.69 -5.82
C ALA A 278 17.28 6.00 -7.32
N GLU A 279 17.74 5.02 -8.10
CA GLU A 279 17.96 5.14 -9.55
C GLU A 279 16.66 5.27 -10.39
N LYS A 280 15.51 4.93 -9.78
CA LYS A 280 14.19 5.11 -10.43
C LYS A 280 13.50 6.41 -10.04
N ARG A 281 14.05 7.16 -9.10
CA ARG A 281 13.44 8.41 -8.63
C ARG A 281 13.58 9.51 -9.67
N VAL A 282 12.52 10.27 -9.85
CA VAL A 282 12.48 11.44 -10.73
C VAL A 282 12.38 12.72 -9.88
N PRO A 283 12.79 13.91 -10.40
CA PRO A 283 12.79 15.14 -9.61
C PRO A 283 11.42 15.56 -9.06
N LYS A 284 10.33 15.11 -9.68
CA LYS A 284 8.95 15.43 -9.26
C LYS A 284 8.41 14.44 -8.23
N LEU A 285 9.17 13.40 -7.84
CA LEU A 285 8.71 12.39 -6.89
C LEU A 285 9.00 12.81 -5.45
N GLU A 286 7.97 12.77 -4.62
CA GLU A 286 8.05 12.84 -3.16
C GLU A 286 7.58 11.52 -2.55
N VAL A 287 8.35 10.98 -1.59
CA VAL A 287 8.05 9.70 -0.92
C VAL A 287 7.87 9.94 0.57
N LEU A 288 6.64 9.77 1.04
CA LEU A 288 6.28 9.96 2.44
C LEU A 288 6.45 8.66 3.23
N SER A 289 6.91 8.77 4.46
CA SER A 289 7.02 7.60 5.32
C SER A 289 5.71 7.23 6.00
N VAL A 290 5.37 5.94 5.99
CA VAL A 290 4.30 5.33 6.79
C VAL A 290 4.83 4.62 8.04
N ALA A 291 6.14 4.67 8.27
CA ALA A 291 6.75 4.01 9.43
C ALA A 291 6.18 4.49 10.77
N PRO A 292 5.91 5.80 11.00
CA PRO A 292 5.30 6.25 12.24
C PRO A 292 3.92 5.63 12.50
N ALA A 293 3.07 5.55 11.47
CA ALA A 293 1.73 4.98 11.58
C ALA A 293 1.76 3.47 11.84
N LEU A 294 2.63 2.74 11.12
CA LEU A 294 2.82 1.31 11.33
C LEU A 294 3.41 1.01 12.71
N ALA A 295 4.41 1.75 13.15
CA ALA A 295 5.02 1.60 14.47
C ALA A 295 4.00 1.84 15.58
N GLU A 296 3.19 2.89 15.50
CA GLU A 296 2.15 3.16 16.49
C GLU A 296 1.08 2.04 16.52
N ALA A 297 0.68 1.52 15.36
CA ALA A 297 -0.24 0.38 15.31
C ALA A 297 0.39 -0.87 15.95
N MET A 298 1.64 -1.18 15.63
CA MET A 298 2.38 -2.32 16.22
C MET A 298 2.52 -2.16 17.74
N ARG A 299 2.85 -0.97 18.24
CA ARG A 299 2.92 -0.66 19.66
C ARG A 299 1.58 -0.92 20.36
N ARG A 300 0.48 -0.43 19.78
CA ARG A 300 -0.88 -0.65 20.33
C ARG A 300 -1.27 -2.12 20.33
N ILE A 301 -1.02 -2.83 19.22
CA ILE A 301 -1.26 -4.27 19.12
C ILE A 301 -0.48 -5.02 20.21
N HIS A 302 0.80 -4.66 20.40
CA HIS A 302 1.66 -5.27 21.42
C HIS A 302 1.09 -5.06 22.84
N ASN A 303 0.70 -3.84 23.16
CA ASN A 303 0.19 -3.46 24.46
C ASN A 303 -1.27 -3.87 24.71
N GLY A 304 -1.98 -4.40 23.71
CA GLY A 304 -3.42 -4.69 23.81
C GLY A 304 -4.28 -3.43 23.80
N GLU A 305 -3.78 -2.31 23.26
CA GLU A 305 -4.49 -1.05 23.13
C GLU A 305 -5.35 -1.02 21.84
N SER A 306 -6.40 -0.18 21.84
CA SER A 306 -7.23 0.01 20.64
C SER A 306 -6.46 0.71 19.52
N VAL A 307 -6.50 0.15 18.33
CA VAL A 307 -5.97 0.75 17.08
C VAL A 307 -7.01 1.62 16.36
N SER A 308 -8.28 1.65 16.84
CA SER A 308 -9.39 2.33 16.15
C SER A 308 -9.16 3.82 15.89
N ALA A 309 -8.40 4.51 16.74
CA ALA A 309 -8.05 5.92 16.54
C ALA A 309 -7.12 6.17 15.34
N LEU A 310 -6.54 5.11 14.76
CA LEU A 310 -5.64 5.19 13.60
C LEU A 310 -6.39 5.01 12.28
N PHE A 311 -7.66 4.56 12.31
CA PHE A 311 -8.46 4.25 11.10
C PHE A 311 -9.29 5.43 10.56
N GLY A 312 -9.21 6.61 11.15
CA GLY A 312 -10.09 7.73 10.82
C GLY A 312 -9.49 8.77 9.91
#